data_e2ddbc463a0eab891eed295b5a385b2e
#
_entry.id   e2ddbc463a0eab891eed295b5a385b2e
#
_cell.length_a   1.000
_cell.length_b   1.000
_cell.length_c   1.000
_cell.angle_alpha   90.00
_cell.angle_beta   90.00
_cell.angle_gamma   90.00
#
_symmetry.space_group_name_H-M   'P 1'
#
loop_
_entity.id
_entity.type
_entity.pdbx_description
1 polymer ?
#
loop_
_entity_poly.entity_id
_entity_poly.type
_entity_poly.pdbx_seq_one_letter_code
_entity_poly.pdbx_strand_id
1 'polypeptide(L)'
;MKITDLMSKEAIKIHGHASSKMDAIEQMVSLMYRQGNVSDKEVYKQAVIERENLSTTGMVDGIAIPHARTNAITQAGIVAMTLPEGVDYESMDGLPTTLIFLIAAPDNGDNVHLQVLSELSTLLMDHDFCEDLKNAGSPEEFLSIIDLAQSEKHEAETVEHPEVLAVTACPTGIAHTYMAAEALEKKAKEMGVSIKVETQGSIGVKNELTQEDI
;
A
#
# COMPACT_ATOMS: atom_id res chain seq x y z
N MET A 1 6.22 12.23 -4.27
CA MET A 1 7.22 11.13 -4.18
C MET A 1 6.55 9.91 -4.77
N LYS A 2 7.22 9.20 -5.67
CA LYS A 2 6.66 7.98 -6.25
C LYS A 2 6.87 6.77 -5.32
N ILE A 3 6.00 5.76 -5.43
CA ILE A 3 6.17 4.46 -4.75
C ILE A 3 7.51 3.84 -5.16
N THR A 4 7.86 3.95 -6.45
CA THR A 4 9.11 3.43 -7.01
C THR A 4 10.37 4.15 -6.51
N ASP A 5 10.25 5.37 -5.93
CA ASP A 5 11.38 6.02 -5.24
C ASP A 5 11.77 5.30 -3.94
N LEU A 6 10.84 4.51 -3.36
CA LEU A 6 11.04 3.74 -2.13
C LEU A 6 11.35 2.25 -2.37
N MET A 7 11.42 1.84 -3.64
CA MET A 7 11.65 0.44 -4.04
C MET A 7 12.79 0.36 -5.03
N SER A 8 13.76 -0.53 -4.79
CA SER A 8 14.74 -0.90 -5.81
C SER A 8 14.35 -2.26 -6.45
N LYS A 9 14.99 -2.64 -7.54
CA LYS A 9 14.79 -3.97 -8.16
C LYS A 9 15.12 -5.09 -7.18
N GLU A 10 16.15 -4.90 -6.38
CA GLU A 10 16.60 -5.84 -5.35
C GLU A 10 15.62 -5.93 -4.17
N ALA A 11 14.67 -4.98 -4.07
CA ALA A 11 13.58 -4.98 -3.10
C ALA A 11 12.40 -5.88 -3.51
N ILE A 12 12.43 -6.45 -4.71
CA ILE A 12 11.32 -7.22 -5.27
C ILE A 12 11.73 -8.67 -5.45
N LYS A 13 10.98 -9.58 -4.84
CA LYS A 13 11.15 -11.02 -5.00
C LYS A 13 9.99 -11.60 -5.80
N ILE A 14 10.24 -11.84 -7.08
CA ILE A 14 9.29 -12.48 -7.99
C ILE A 14 9.30 -14.00 -7.76
N HIS A 15 8.13 -14.61 -7.81
CA HIS A 15 7.91 -16.06 -7.66
C HIS A 15 8.57 -16.62 -6.39
N GLY A 16 8.39 -15.93 -5.27
CA GLY A 16 8.83 -16.40 -3.96
C GLY A 16 8.03 -17.60 -3.48
N HIS A 17 8.52 -18.21 -2.41
CA HIS A 17 7.82 -19.26 -1.68
C HIS A 17 7.96 -18.96 -0.19
N ALA A 18 6.87 -19.14 0.57
CA ALA A 18 6.87 -19.05 2.02
C ALA A 18 6.02 -20.18 2.61
N SER A 19 6.56 -20.84 3.63
CA SER A 19 5.89 -21.99 4.26
C SER A 19 4.83 -21.58 5.30
N SER A 20 4.86 -20.31 5.73
CA SER A 20 3.93 -19.73 6.70
C SER A 20 3.98 -18.22 6.67
N LYS A 21 3.01 -17.56 7.32
CA LYS A 21 2.99 -16.13 7.57
C LYS A 21 4.29 -15.62 8.18
N MET A 22 4.79 -16.31 9.20
CA MET A 22 6.03 -15.94 9.88
C MET A 22 7.27 -16.08 8.99
N ASP A 23 7.30 -17.10 8.14
CA ASP A 23 8.37 -17.28 7.16
C ASP A 23 8.31 -16.17 6.10
N ALA A 24 7.13 -15.80 5.62
CA ALA A 24 6.96 -14.67 4.71
C ALA A 24 7.48 -13.37 5.33
N ILE A 25 7.10 -13.05 6.56
CA ILE A 25 7.57 -11.86 7.30
C ILE A 25 9.09 -11.88 7.45
N GLU A 26 9.69 -13.00 7.85
CA GLU A 26 11.15 -13.14 8.00
C GLU A 26 11.89 -12.88 6.69
N GLN A 27 11.41 -13.41 5.58
CA GLN A 27 11.99 -13.20 4.26
C GLN A 27 11.89 -11.73 3.84
N MET A 28 10.74 -11.10 4.04
CA MET A 28 10.49 -9.70 3.70
C MET A 28 11.34 -8.75 4.57
N VAL A 29 11.43 -9.01 5.87
CA VAL A 29 12.32 -8.25 6.79
C VAL A 29 13.79 -8.38 6.38
N SER A 30 14.20 -9.59 5.99
CA SER A 30 15.58 -9.84 5.50
C SER A 30 15.86 -9.07 4.20
N LEU A 31 14.87 -8.96 3.34
CA LEU A 31 14.94 -8.18 2.09
C LEU A 31 15.08 -6.69 2.41
N MET A 32 14.26 -6.14 3.30
CA MET A 32 14.31 -4.75 3.75
C MET A 32 15.65 -4.39 4.42
N TYR A 33 16.17 -5.29 5.27
CA TYR A 33 17.47 -5.11 5.90
C TYR A 33 18.61 -5.05 4.88
N ARG A 34 18.60 -5.92 3.88
CA ARG A 34 19.61 -5.92 2.80
C ARG A 34 19.56 -4.66 1.94
N GLN A 35 18.43 -3.99 1.84
CA GLN A 35 18.29 -2.70 1.17
C GLN A 35 18.97 -1.55 1.93
N GLY A 36 19.30 -1.76 3.21
CA GLY A 36 19.92 -0.74 4.05
C GLY A 36 18.93 0.24 4.68
N ASN A 37 17.62 0.03 4.53
CA ASN A 37 16.59 0.88 5.13
C ASN A 37 16.45 0.67 6.65
N VAL A 38 16.99 -0.43 7.18
CA VAL A 38 16.87 -0.85 8.57
C VAL A 38 18.24 -1.10 9.15
N SER A 39 18.56 -0.51 10.30
CA SER A 39 19.83 -0.66 11.02
C SER A 39 19.88 -1.90 11.94
N ASP A 40 18.72 -2.34 12.43
CA ASP A 40 18.58 -3.53 13.28
C ASP A 40 17.41 -4.39 12.80
N LYS A 41 17.76 -5.53 12.22
CA LYS A 41 16.82 -6.48 11.63
C LYS A 41 15.83 -7.05 12.67
N GLU A 42 16.34 -7.41 13.85
CA GLU A 42 15.52 -8.08 14.87
C GLU A 42 14.54 -7.09 15.52
N VAL A 43 14.98 -5.86 15.79
CA VAL A 43 14.09 -4.79 16.29
C VAL A 43 12.98 -4.50 15.29
N TYR A 44 13.30 -4.40 14.00
CA TYR A 44 12.29 -4.17 12.97
C TYR A 44 11.34 -5.36 12.82
N LYS A 45 11.87 -6.58 12.80
CA LYS A 45 11.05 -7.80 12.76
C LYS A 45 10.06 -7.86 13.91
N GLN A 46 10.54 -7.59 15.13
CA GLN A 46 9.68 -7.59 16.31
C GLN A 46 8.57 -6.55 16.19
N ALA A 47 8.87 -5.36 15.72
CA ALA A 47 7.86 -4.31 15.48
C ALA A 47 6.81 -4.71 14.45
N VAL A 48 7.21 -5.39 13.36
CA VAL A 48 6.27 -5.94 12.36
C VAL A 48 5.36 -6.98 13.00
N ILE A 49 5.93 -7.91 13.78
CA ILE A 49 5.15 -8.96 14.47
C ILE A 49 4.18 -8.36 15.50
N GLU A 50 4.61 -7.38 16.28
CA GLU A 50 3.75 -6.69 17.26
C GLU A 50 2.58 -5.99 16.57
N ARG A 51 2.84 -5.32 15.42
CA ARG A 51 1.78 -4.72 14.61
C ARG A 51 0.81 -5.78 14.07
N GLU A 52 1.32 -6.89 13.60
CA GLU A 52 0.54 -7.98 13.04
C GLU A 52 -0.34 -8.68 14.10
N ASN A 53 0.14 -8.75 15.34
CA ASN A 53 -0.61 -9.32 16.48
C ASN A 53 -1.80 -8.44 16.93
N LEU A 54 -1.81 -7.14 16.60
CA LEU A 54 -2.96 -6.28 16.89
C LEU A 54 -4.14 -6.59 15.98
N SER A 55 -3.88 -6.83 14.72
CA SER A 55 -4.83 -7.28 13.69
C SER A 55 -4.04 -7.68 12.46
N THR A 56 -4.50 -8.71 11.76
CA THR A 56 -3.85 -9.12 10.52
C THR A 56 -3.77 -7.98 9.52
N THR A 57 -2.67 -7.91 8.78
CA THR A 57 -2.51 -7.03 7.62
C THR A 57 -2.78 -7.75 6.30
N GLY A 58 -3.19 -9.02 6.37
CA GLY A 58 -3.76 -9.75 5.25
C GLY A 58 -5.13 -9.18 4.89
N MET A 59 -5.25 -8.68 3.68
CA MET A 59 -6.45 -8.06 3.13
C MET A 59 -7.31 -9.08 2.39
N VAL A 60 -8.09 -8.62 1.44
CA VAL A 60 -8.83 -9.44 0.47
C VAL A 60 -8.01 -9.64 -0.80
N ASP A 61 -8.46 -10.50 -1.70
CA ASP A 61 -7.87 -10.74 -3.03
C ASP A 61 -6.40 -11.20 -3.00
N GLY A 62 -6.00 -11.88 -1.92
CA GLY A 62 -4.67 -12.46 -1.80
C GLY A 62 -3.56 -11.43 -1.57
N ILE A 63 -3.85 -10.30 -0.95
CA ILE A 63 -2.90 -9.21 -0.69
C ILE A 63 -2.62 -9.09 0.81
N ALA A 64 -1.36 -8.82 1.18
CA ALA A 64 -0.99 -8.42 2.52
C ALA A 64 -0.05 -7.20 2.52
N ILE A 65 -0.23 -6.31 3.50
CA ILE A 65 0.56 -5.08 3.65
C ILE A 65 1.13 -5.00 5.07
N PRO A 66 2.03 -5.91 5.48
CA PRO A 66 2.73 -5.74 6.75
C PRO A 66 3.52 -4.43 6.78
N HIS A 67 3.50 -3.77 7.93
CA HIS A 67 4.18 -2.49 8.10
C HIS A 67 4.54 -2.26 9.56
N ALA A 68 5.61 -1.52 9.81
CA ALA A 68 5.97 -1.10 11.15
C ALA A 68 6.67 0.26 11.15
N ARG A 69 6.61 0.92 12.32
CA ARG A 69 7.37 2.13 12.64
C ARG A 69 8.29 1.80 13.82
N THR A 70 9.56 2.13 13.70
CA THR A 70 10.54 1.95 14.76
C THR A 70 11.77 2.81 14.50
N ASN A 71 12.51 3.13 15.56
CA ASN A 71 13.77 3.85 15.48
C ASN A 71 14.90 3.05 14.78
N ALA A 72 14.72 1.74 14.57
CA ALA A 72 15.63 0.92 13.78
C ALA A 72 15.52 1.19 12.26
N ILE A 73 14.50 1.91 11.82
CA ILE A 73 14.32 2.28 10.42
C ILE A 73 15.06 3.59 10.16
N THR A 74 16.05 3.56 9.28
CA THR A 74 16.89 4.71 8.93
C THR A 74 16.32 5.51 7.77
N GLN A 75 15.63 4.83 6.85
CA GLN A 75 14.97 5.41 5.68
C GLN A 75 13.68 4.68 5.40
N ALA A 76 12.68 5.42 4.90
CA ALA A 76 11.47 4.79 4.40
C ALA A 76 11.80 3.83 3.24
N GLY A 77 11.09 2.71 3.17
CA GLY A 77 11.30 1.73 2.12
C GLY A 77 10.13 0.79 1.96
N ILE A 78 10.00 0.23 0.77
CA ILE A 78 9.01 -0.78 0.43
C ILE A 78 9.73 -1.96 -0.20
N VAL A 79 9.39 -3.16 0.21
CA VAL A 79 9.79 -4.40 -0.47
C VAL A 79 8.56 -5.20 -0.84
N ALA A 80 8.63 -5.95 -1.95
CA ALA A 80 7.52 -6.74 -2.45
C ALA A 80 7.91 -8.19 -2.69
N MET A 81 6.94 -9.10 -2.57
CA MET A 81 7.10 -10.51 -2.92
C MET A 81 5.82 -11.05 -3.54
N THR A 82 5.94 -11.71 -4.69
CA THR A 82 4.88 -12.51 -5.27
C THR A 82 5.04 -13.97 -4.87
N LEU A 83 3.92 -14.63 -4.56
CA LEU A 83 3.85 -16.01 -4.06
C LEU A 83 2.83 -16.79 -4.91
N PRO A 84 3.21 -17.38 -6.03
CA PRO A 84 2.27 -18.08 -6.93
C PRO A 84 1.47 -19.21 -6.25
N GLU A 85 2.06 -19.89 -5.27
CA GLU A 85 1.40 -20.96 -4.51
C GLU A 85 0.55 -20.40 -3.35
N GLY A 86 0.69 -19.10 -3.06
CA GLY A 86 0.08 -18.45 -1.90
C GLY A 86 0.64 -18.92 -0.55
N VAL A 87 0.31 -18.19 0.49
CA VAL A 87 0.61 -18.55 1.87
C VAL A 87 -0.60 -18.22 2.75
N ASP A 88 -0.90 -19.05 3.74
CA ASP A 88 -1.87 -18.71 4.76
C ASP A 88 -1.34 -17.53 5.60
N TYR A 89 -1.90 -16.35 5.35
CA TYR A 89 -1.52 -15.10 6.02
C TYR A 89 -2.57 -14.68 7.06
N GLU A 90 -3.58 -15.51 7.30
CA GLU A 90 -4.75 -15.19 8.11
C GLU A 90 -5.50 -13.96 7.56
N SER A 91 -5.64 -13.91 6.23
CA SER A 91 -6.29 -12.80 5.51
C SER A 91 -7.77 -12.68 5.90
N MET A 92 -8.32 -11.47 5.76
CA MET A 92 -9.70 -11.16 6.19
C MET A 92 -10.76 -11.96 5.44
N ASP A 93 -10.48 -12.38 4.21
CA ASP A 93 -11.36 -13.22 3.37
C ASP A 93 -11.07 -14.73 3.50
N GLY A 94 -10.04 -15.12 4.27
CA GLY A 94 -9.59 -16.48 4.44
C GLY A 94 -8.90 -17.10 3.23
N LEU A 95 -8.59 -16.31 2.21
CA LEU A 95 -7.87 -16.77 1.02
C LEU A 95 -6.35 -16.70 1.22
N PRO A 96 -5.58 -17.57 0.53
CA PRO A 96 -4.11 -17.49 0.56
C PRO A 96 -3.61 -16.16 -0.01
N THR A 97 -2.60 -15.58 0.64
CA THR A 97 -1.93 -14.36 0.15
C THR A 97 -0.91 -14.71 -0.92
N THR A 98 -1.02 -14.04 -2.06
CA THR A 98 -0.16 -14.24 -3.24
C THR A 98 0.71 -13.02 -3.56
N LEU A 99 0.43 -11.87 -2.93
CA LEU A 99 1.17 -10.62 -3.10
C LEU A 99 1.36 -9.94 -1.73
N ILE A 100 2.61 -9.66 -1.37
CA ILE A 100 2.94 -9.02 -0.09
C ILE A 100 3.78 -7.77 -0.35
N PHE A 101 3.41 -6.66 0.30
CA PHE A 101 4.21 -5.43 0.41
C PHE A 101 4.58 -5.17 1.86
N LEU A 102 5.85 -5.24 2.21
CA LEU A 102 6.33 -4.83 3.53
C LEU A 102 6.84 -3.40 3.49
N ILE A 103 6.36 -2.57 4.42
CA ILE A 103 6.64 -1.13 4.47
C ILE A 103 7.39 -0.78 5.75
N ALA A 104 8.51 -0.11 5.59
CA ALA A 104 9.31 0.45 6.67
C ALA A 104 9.11 1.97 6.74
N ALA A 105 8.71 2.48 7.91
CA ALA A 105 8.46 3.90 8.13
C ALA A 105 9.29 4.41 9.33
N PRO A 106 10.20 5.38 9.15
CA PRO A 106 10.94 5.98 10.26
C PRO A 106 10.01 6.64 11.28
N ASP A 107 10.44 6.65 12.55
CA ASP A 107 9.64 7.24 13.65
C ASP A 107 9.91 8.75 13.86
N ASN A 108 10.51 9.42 12.88
CA ASN A 108 10.97 10.82 12.96
C ASN A 108 9.93 11.89 12.60
N GLY A 109 8.67 11.53 12.47
CA GLY A 109 7.57 12.48 12.24
C GLY A 109 7.32 12.92 10.79
N ASP A 110 8.14 12.52 9.84
CA ASP A 110 7.87 12.80 8.42
C ASP A 110 6.69 11.95 7.93
N ASN A 111 5.62 12.63 7.51
CA ASN A 111 4.39 11.98 7.04
C ASN A 111 4.47 11.47 5.59
N VAL A 112 5.62 11.65 4.94
CA VAL A 112 5.80 11.25 3.51
C VAL A 112 5.53 9.76 3.29
N HIS A 113 5.96 8.90 4.23
CA HIS A 113 5.70 7.46 4.14
C HIS A 113 4.20 7.10 4.27
N LEU A 114 3.42 7.91 5.01
CA LEU A 114 1.98 7.70 5.14
C LEU A 114 1.26 8.01 3.83
N GLN A 115 1.72 9.04 3.12
CA GLN A 115 1.20 9.38 1.80
C GLN A 115 1.45 8.25 0.81
N VAL A 116 2.68 7.71 0.78
CA VAL A 116 3.03 6.59 -0.12
C VAL A 116 2.28 5.31 0.26
N LEU A 117 2.12 5.02 1.56
CA LEU A 117 1.30 3.91 2.03
C LEU A 117 -0.15 4.06 1.57
N SER A 118 -0.69 5.28 1.65
CA SER A 118 -2.03 5.61 1.18
C SER A 118 -2.16 5.38 -0.34
N GLU A 119 -1.22 5.89 -1.13
CA GLU A 119 -1.22 5.72 -2.58
C GLU A 119 -1.12 4.24 -2.97
N LEU A 120 -0.22 3.49 -2.34
CA LEU A 120 -0.10 2.05 -2.57
C LEU A 120 -1.39 1.32 -2.21
N SER A 121 -1.98 1.61 -1.03
CA SER A 121 -3.24 0.99 -0.61
C SER A 121 -4.37 1.26 -1.60
N THR A 122 -4.40 2.45 -2.19
CA THR A 122 -5.39 2.83 -3.19
C THR A 122 -5.19 2.05 -4.50
N LEU A 123 -3.94 1.93 -4.98
CA LEU A 123 -3.64 1.15 -6.18
C LEU A 123 -3.98 -0.34 -5.99
N LEU A 124 -3.74 -0.88 -4.80
CA LEU A 124 -4.04 -2.28 -4.47
C LEU A 124 -5.56 -2.58 -4.34
N MET A 125 -6.43 -1.58 -4.45
CA MET A 125 -7.87 -1.78 -4.59
C MET A 125 -8.29 -2.11 -6.04
N ASP A 126 -7.41 -1.88 -7.00
CA ASP A 126 -7.63 -2.23 -8.39
C ASP A 126 -7.23 -3.69 -8.62
N HIS A 127 -8.23 -4.52 -8.97
CA HIS A 127 -8.03 -5.95 -9.18
C HIS A 127 -7.09 -6.25 -10.36
N ASP A 128 -7.24 -5.52 -11.47
CA ASP A 128 -6.44 -5.74 -12.67
C ASP A 128 -4.97 -5.35 -12.42
N PHE A 129 -4.74 -4.24 -11.73
CA PHE A 129 -3.40 -3.84 -11.26
C PHE A 129 -2.76 -4.92 -10.38
N CYS A 130 -3.50 -5.49 -9.43
CA CYS A 130 -2.99 -6.54 -8.55
C CYS A 130 -2.67 -7.83 -9.34
N GLU A 131 -3.49 -8.21 -10.31
CA GLU A 131 -3.23 -9.38 -11.16
C GLU A 131 -2.00 -9.15 -12.06
N ASP A 132 -1.82 -7.97 -12.61
CA ASP A 132 -0.62 -7.62 -13.38
C ASP A 132 0.64 -7.73 -12.53
N LEU A 133 0.61 -7.24 -11.29
CA LEU A 133 1.74 -7.39 -10.35
C LEU A 133 2.04 -8.85 -9.99
N LYS A 134 1.01 -9.67 -9.75
CA LYS A 134 1.17 -11.09 -9.45
C LYS A 134 1.77 -11.88 -10.63
N ASN A 135 1.45 -11.46 -11.84
CA ASN A 135 1.90 -12.09 -13.10
C ASN A 135 3.21 -11.50 -13.63
N ALA A 136 3.76 -10.45 -13.03
CA ALA A 136 5.02 -9.86 -13.46
C ALA A 136 6.15 -10.90 -13.47
N GLY A 137 6.86 -11.01 -14.60
CA GLY A 137 7.94 -12.00 -14.79
C GLY A 137 9.30 -11.49 -14.31
N SER A 138 9.43 -10.22 -13.97
CA SER A 138 10.69 -9.62 -13.50
C SER A 138 10.46 -8.43 -12.56
N PRO A 139 11.46 -8.07 -11.73
CA PRO A 139 11.39 -6.87 -10.91
C PRO A 139 11.23 -5.58 -11.71
N GLU A 140 11.81 -5.51 -12.91
CA GLU A 140 11.69 -4.37 -13.82
C GLU A 140 10.25 -4.19 -14.30
N GLU A 141 9.62 -5.28 -14.71
CA GLU A 141 8.22 -5.28 -15.12
C GLU A 141 7.30 -4.88 -13.96
N PHE A 142 7.53 -5.43 -12.78
CA PHE A 142 6.80 -5.08 -11.55
C PHE A 142 6.87 -3.57 -11.25
N LEU A 143 8.05 -2.96 -11.32
CA LEU A 143 8.23 -1.51 -11.14
C LEU A 143 7.53 -0.71 -12.24
N SER A 144 7.58 -1.17 -13.48
CA SER A 144 6.93 -0.49 -14.61
C SER A 144 5.41 -0.45 -14.47
N ILE A 145 4.81 -1.53 -13.98
CA ILE A 145 3.36 -1.60 -13.69
C ILE A 145 2.98 -0.55 -12.63
N ILE A 146 3.77 -0.43 -11.55
CA ILE A 146 3.53 0.57 -10.50
C ILE A 146 3.66 2.00 -11.06
N ASP A 147 4.72 2.29 -11.82
CA ASP A 147 4.95 3.63 -12.39
C ASP A 147 3.82 4.05 -13.34
N LEU A 148 3.32 3.12 -14.16
CA LEU A 148 2.22 3.37 -15.08
C LEU A 148 0.93 3.70 -14.31
N ALA A 149 0.56 2.87 -13.35
CA ALA A 149 -0.65 3.05 -12.55
C ALA A 149 -0.64 4.37 -11.75
N GLN A 150 0.52 4.76 -11.19
CA GLN A 150 0.65 6.06 -10.52
C GLN A 150 0.49 7.23 -11.49
N SER A 151 1.00 7.12 -12.73
CA SER A 151 0.92 8.19 -13.73
C SER A 151 -0.52 8.40 -14.20
N GLU A 152 -1.24 7.32 -14.49
CA GLU A 152 -2.65 7.37 -14.90
C GLU A 152 -3.56 7.96 -13.81
N LYS A 153 -3.27 7.66 -12.55
CA LYS A 153 -4.03 8.20 -11.42
C LYS A 153 -3.84 9.70 -11.25
N HIS A 154 -2.63 10.22 -11.42
CA HIS A 154 -2.36 11.66 -11.34
C HIS A 154 -3.06 12.45 -12.45
N GLU A 155 -3.27 11.86 -13.63
CA GLU A 155 -4.03 12.49 -14.72
C GLU A 155 -5.54 12.53 -14.46
N ALA A 156 -6.07 11.58 -13.69
CA ALA A 156 -7.50 11.50 -13.37
C ALA A 156 -7.95 12.45 -12.24
N GLU A 157 -7.02 13.01 -11.46
CA GLU A 157 -7.32 13.86 -10.28
C GLU A 157 -7.74 15.32 -10.62
N THR A 158 -7.80 15.73 -11.91
CA THR A 158 -8.21 17.08 -12.31
C THR A 158 -9.64 17.09 -12.85
N VAL A 159 -10.62 17.06 -11.97
CA VAL A 159 -12.03 17.31 -12.34
C VAL A 159 -12.38 18.76 -12.01
N GLU A 160 -12.55 19.59 -13.04
CA GLU A 160 -13.13 20.94 -12.92
C GLU A 160 -14.67 20.79 -12.75
N HIS A 161 -15.23 21.23 -11.64
CA HIS A 161 -16.65 21.21 -11.27
C HIS A 161 -17.28 19.80 -11.15
N PRO A 162 -17.06 19.11 -10.03
CA PRO A 162 -17.64 17.80 -9.78
C PRO A 162 -19.17 17.89 -9.53
N GLU A 163 -19.91 16.89 -10.06
CA GLU A 163 -21.37 16.77 -9.83
C GLU A 163 -21.70 16.27 -8.42
N VAL A 164 -20.75 15.56 -7.78
CA VAL A 164 -20.89 15.00 -6.43
C VAL A 164 -19.70 15.41 -5.59
N LEU A 165 -19.98 15.86 -4.37
CA LEU A 165 -18.97 16.12 -3.34
C LEU A 165 -19.13 15.12 -2.20
N ALA A 166 -18.05 14.52 -1.75
CA ALA A 166 -18.06 13.58 -0.64
C ALA A 166 -16.90 13.83 0.34
N VAL A 167 -17.09 13.47 1.61
CA VAL A 167 -16.04 13.51 2.62
C VAL A 167 -15.93 12.14 3.25
N THR A 168 -14.70 11.60 3.31
CA THR A 168 -14.39 10.37 4.04
C THR A 168 -13.47 10.68 5.21
N ALA A 169 -13.80 10.14 6.40
CA ALA A 169 -13.02 10.39 7.61
C ALA A 169 -12.94 9.13 8.47
N CYS A 170 -11.78 8.90 9.09
CA CYS A 170 -11.61 7.85 10.09
C CYS A 170 -10.64 8.33 11.19
N PRO A 171 -11.05 8.37 12.46
CA PRO A 171 -10.21 8.86 13.56
C PRO A 171 -8.95 8.02 13.81
N THR A 172 -8.98 6.73 13.44
CA THR A 172 -7.92 5.76 13.78
C THR A 172 -7.28 5.11 12.57
N GLY A 173 -7.84 5.28 11.34
CA GLY A 173 -7.41 4.56 10.15
C GLY A 173 -6.91 5.48 9.05
N ILE A 174 -5.72 5.19 8.53
CA ILE A 174 -5.22 5.82 7.32
C ILE A 174 -5.81 5.10 6.11
N ALA A 175 -5.66 3.78 6.04
CA ALA A 175 -6.09 2.98 4.92
C ALA A 175 -7.61 3.04 4.66
N HIS A 176 -8.45 2.89 5.70
CA HIS A 176 -9.90 2.86 5.54
C HIS A 176 -10.50 4.15 4.96
N THR A 177 -9.94 5.32 5.30
CA THR A 177 -10.39 6.61 4.76
C THR A 177 -10.17 6.67 3.25
N TYR A 178 -9.00 6.25 2.79
CA TYR A 178 -8.65 6.27 1.38
C TYR A 178 -9.36 5.17 0.59
N MET A 179 -9.52 3.98 1.16
CA MET A 179 -10.30 2.90 0.55
C MET A 179 -11.76 3.31 0.34
N ALA A 180 -12.34 4.04 1.30
CA ALA A 180 -13.71 4.54 1.15
C ALA A 180 -13.81 5.59 0.04
N ALA A 181 -12.84 6.50 -0.06
CA ALA A 181 -12.79 7.49 -1.13
C ALA A 181 -12.70 6.81 -2.51
N GLU A 182 -11.79 5.87 -2.67
CA GLU A 182 -11.60 5.12 -3.91
C GLU A 182 -12.86 4.35 -4.34
N ALA A 183 -13.53 3.70 -3.37
CA ALA A 183 -14.78 3.00 -3.66
C ALA A 183 -15.88 3.94 -4.18
N LEU A 184 -15.93 5.18 -3.67
CA LEU A 184 -16.85 6.22 -4.14
C LEU A 184 -16.48 6.68 -5.54
N GLU A 185 -15.20 6.96 -5.80
CA GLU A 185 -14.70 7.39 -7.11
C GLU A 185 -14.92 6.31 -8.18
N LYS A 186 -14.61 5.05 -7.87
CA LYS A 186 -14.87 3.91 -8.74
C LYS A 186 -16.36 3.80 -9.08
N LYS A 187 -17.22 3.93 -8.08
CA LYS A 187 -18.68 3.86 -8.29
C LYS A 187 -19.22 5.02 -9.11
N ALA A 188 -18.71 6.22 -8.89
CA ALA A 188 -19.05 7.40 -9.68
C ALA A 188 -18.64 7.22 -11.15
N LYS A 189 -17.44 6.70 -11.40
CA LYS A 189 -16.95 6.37 -12.75
C LYS A 189 -17.86 5.35 -13.46
N GLU A 190 -18.28 4.28 -12.76
CA GLU A 190 -19.24 3.30 -13.30
C GLU A 190 -20.60 3.93 -13.66
N MET A 191 -21.00 4.95 -12.90
CA MET A 191 -22.26 5.67 -13.12
C MET A 191 -22.15 6.82 -14.11
N GLY A 192 -20.95 7.15 -14.58
CA GLY A 192 -20.69 8.28 -15.47
C GLY A 192 -20.88 9.65 -14.80
N VAL A 193 -20.68 9.71 -13.47
CA VAL A 193 -20.84 10.91 -12.64
C VAL A 193 -19.47 11.39 -12.17
N SER A 194 -19.21 12.69 -12.30
CA SER A 194 -17.99 13.29 -11.76
C SER A 194 -18.09 13.50 -10.24
N ILE A 195 -17.05 13.12 -9.49
CA ILE A 195 -17.03 13.22 -8.03
C ILE A 195 -15.71 13.82 -7.56
N LYS A 196 -15.77 14.65 -6.52
CA LYS A 196 -14.60 15.04 -5.74
C LYS A 196 -14.77 14.55 -4.31
N VAL A 197 -13.78 13.80 -3.82
CA VAL A 197 -13.81 13.21 -2.48
C VAL A 197 -12.71 13.82 -1.61
N GLU A 198 -13.10 14.58 -0.60
CA GLU A 198 -12.20 15.02 0.46
C GLU A 198 -11.93 13.86 1.41
N THR A 199 -10.66 13.63 1.74
CA THR A 199 -10.27 12.63 2.72
C THR A 199 -9.70 13.29 3.97
N GLN A 200 -10.28 12.99 5.14
CA GLN A 200 -9.82 13.47 6.44
C GLN A 200 -9.24 12.30 7.24
N GLY A 201 -7.94 12.13 7.18
CA GLY A 201 -7.20 11.07 7.87
C GLY A 201 -6.23 11.60 8.91
N SER A 202 -5.51 10.72 9.58
CA SER A 202 -4.48 11.06 10.56
C SER A 202 -3.29 11.86 9.99
N ILE A 203 -3.17 11.96 8.67
CA ILE A 203 -2.16 12.75 7.96
C ILE A 203 -2.64 14.15 7.56
N GLY A 204 -3.90 14.49 7.84
CA GLY A 204 -4.51 15.75 7.42
C GLY A 204 -5.61 15.58 6.38
N VAL A 205 -5.95 16.68 5.75
CA VAL A 205 -6.97 16.73 4.69
C VAL A 205 -6.29 16.62 3.33
N LYS A 206 -6.81 15.75 2.45
CA LYS A 206 -6.41 15.66 1.04
C LYS A 206 -7.63 15.93 0.15
N ASN A 207 -7.43 16.57 -1.00
CA ASN A 207 -8.49 17.00 -1.91
C ASN A 207 -9.54 17.88 -1.22
N GLU A 208 -9.10 18.86 -0.42
CA GLU A 208 -9.99 19.75 0.33
C GLU A 208 -11.09 20.34 -0.57
N LEU A 209 -12.33 20.24 -0.09
CA LEU A 209 -13.46 20.85 -0.77
C LEU A 209 -13.44 22.36 -0.53
N THR A 210 -13.52 23.13 -1.60
CA THR A 210 -13.47 24.59 -1.59
C THR A 210 -14.82 25.19 -1.96
N GLN A 211 -14.95 26.52 -1.82
CA GLN A 211 -16.15 27.21 -2.29
C GLN A 211 -16.31 27.20 -3.81
N GLU A 212 -15.25 26.92 -4.54
CA GLU A 212 -15.27 26.79 -6.00
C GLU A 212 -15.83 25.45 -6.46
N ASP A 213 -15.87 24.45 -5.59
CA ASP A 213 -16.42 23.12 -5.84
C ASP A 213 -17.95 23.06 -5.65
N ILE A 214 -18.56 24.08 -5.03
CA ILE A 214 -19.99 24.18 -4.68
C ILE A 214 -20.73 25.08 -5.66
#